data_b36c47af368a00a43fa02c33598e17f8
#
_entry.id   b36c47af368a00a43fa02c33598e17f8
#
_cell.length_a   1.000
_cell.length_b   1.000
_cell.length_c   1.000
_cell.angle_alpha   90.00
_cell.angle_beta   90.00
_cell.angle_gamma   90.00
#
_symmetry.space_group_name_H-M   'P 1'
#
loop_
_entity.id
_entity.type
_entity.pdbx_description
1 polymer ?
#
loop_
_entity_poly.entity_id
_entity_poly.type
_entity_poly.pdbx_seq_one_letter_code
_entity_poly.pdbx_strand_id
1 'polypeptide(L)'
;MSANLEAKKVVVGEISEKLKACKSMVVVSFTGITVEEVTELRNQFRANGVEYCVLKNTLVRRALDDMGITGLDHTLSGPSAYAFGMTDAVAPAKIVYDFINKTKNDGRLTVKAGLMDGEVLSVEQVKALSELPPREVLLARVVGSLQAPVAKLVYFLEALRKKQAGEE
;
A
#
# COMPACT_ATOMS: atom_id res chain seq x y z
N MET A 1 8.01 -7.42 -38.18
CA MET A 1 8.34 -7.71 -36.77
C MET A 1 7.45 -8.85 -36.25
N SER A 2 7.89 -9.67 -35.29
CA SER A 2 7.10 -10.81 -34.81
C SER A 2 5.88 -10.31 -34.03
N ALA A 3 4.67 -10.82 -34.35
CA ALA A 3 3.41 -10.50 -33.66
C ALA A 3 3.50 -10.61 -32.10
N ASN A 4 4.34 -11.53 -31.64
CA ASN A 4 4.66 -11.70 -30.23
C ASN A 4 5.40 -10.50 -29.61
N LEU A 5 6.13 -9.73 -30.38
CA LEU A 5 6.88 -8.57 -29.89
C LEU A 5 5.95 -7.35 -29.77
N GLU A 6 5.01 -7.22 -30.69
CA GLU A 6 3.99 -6.17 -30.65
C GLU A 6 3.03 -6.37 -29.46
N ALA A 7 2.56 -7.60 -29.25
CA ALA A 7 1.74 -7.93 -28.09
C ALA A 7 2.45 -7.60 -26.76
N LYS A 8 3.76 -7.88 -26.65
CA LYS A 8 4.53 -7.53 -25.46
C LYS A 8 4.68 -6.03 -25.26
N LYS A 9 4.83 -5.26 -26.35
CA LYS A 9 4.90 -3.79 -26.27
C LYS A 9 3.58 -3.19 -25.78
N VAL A 10 2.44 -3.72 -26.25
CA VAL A 10 1.12 -3.29 -25.77
C VAL A 10 0.99 -3.53 -24.26
N VAL A 11 1.35 -4.73 -23.78
CA VAL A 11 1.30 -5.03 -22.34
C VAL A 11 2.23 -4.13 -21.52
N VAL A 12 3.43 -3.82 -22.03
CA VAL A 12 4.34 -2.86 -21.35
C VAL A 12 3.71 -1.48 -21.29
N GLY A 13 3.03 -1.04 -22.36
CA GLY A 13 2.29 0.22 -22.40
C GLY A 13 1.19 0.25 -21.32
N GLU A 14 0.36 -0.79 -21.25
CA GLU A 14 -0.68 -0.91 -20.22
C GLU A 14 -0.11 -0.90 -18.80
N ILE A 15 1.02 -1.57 -18.57
CA ILE A 15 1.70 -1.55 -17.26
C ILE A 15 2.21 -0.14 -16.95
N SER A 16 2.80 0.56 -17.92
CA SER A 16 3.29 1.92 -17.73
C SER A 16 2.16 2.90 -17.44
N GLU A 17 1.01 2.75 -18.10
CA GLU A 17 -0.18 3.57 -17.81
C GLU A 17 -0.70 3.30 -16.39
N LYS A 18 -0.77 2.05 -15.98
CA LYS A 18 -1.17 1.68 -14.61
C LYS A 18 -0.20 2.22 -13.55
N LEU A 19 1.10 2.14 -13.82
CA LEU A 19 2.14 2.70 -12.94
C LEU A 19 2.05 4.23 -12.81
N LYS A 20 1.68 4.94 -13.88
CA LYS A 20 1.47 6.39 -13.85
C LYS A 20 0.17 6.78 -13.14
N ALA A 21 -0.86 5.96 -13.26
CA ALA A 21 -2.16 6.22 -12.63
C ALA A 21 -2.20 5.84 -11.14
N CYS A 22 -1.39 4.86 -10.72
CA CYS A 22 -1.36 4.41 -9.33
C CYS A 22 -0.56 5.38 -8.44
N LYS A 23 -1.02 5.53 -7.19
CA LYS A 23 -0.32 6.27 -6.14
C LYS A 23 0.71 5.42 -5.43
N SER A 24 0.47 4.12 -5.36
CA SER A 24 1.38 3.16 -4.76
C SER A 24 1.28 1.80 -5.44
N MET A 25 2.37 1.06 -5.40
CA MET A 25 2.43 -0.33 -5.85
C MET A 25 3.16 -1.15 -4.78
N VAL A 26 2.62 -2.32 -4.45
CA VAL A 26 3.28 -3.27 -3.55
C VAL A 26 3.56 -4.55 -4.31
N VAL A 27 4.82 -4.99 -4.25
CA VAL A 27 5.28 -6.25 -4.86
C VAL A 27 5.27 -7.34 -3.80
N VAL A 28 4.52 -8.39 -4.05
CA VAL A 28 4.30 -9.48 -3.10
C VAL A 28 4.75 -10.80 -3.73
N SER A 29 5.45 -11.62 -2.96
CA SER A 29 5.70 -13.02 -3.32
C SER A 29 4.56 -13.88 -2.80
N PHE A 30 4.04 -14.75 -3.66
CA PHE A 30 3.01 -15.72 -3.30
C PHE A 30 3.54 -17.13 -3.57
N THR A 31 4.02 -17.81 -2.54
CA THR A 31 4.54 -19.17 -2.69
C THR A 31 3.81 -20.08 -1.71
N GLY A 32 3.04 -21.04 -2.24
CA GLY A 32 2.32 -22.01 -1.40
C GLY A 32 1.02 -21.50 -0.76
N ILE A 33 0.41 -20.46 -1.31
CA ILE A 33 -0.92 -19.97 -0.92
C ILE A 33 -1.99 -20.86 -1.56
N THR A 34 -3.07 -21.16 -0.84
CA THR A 34 -4.22 -21.91 -1.36
C THR A 34 -5.08 -21.06 -2.28
N VAL A 35 -5.87 -21.69 -3.14
CA VAL A 35 -6.76 -21.00 -4.07
C VAL A 35 -7.84 -20.19 -3.33
N GLU A 36 -8.31 -20.71 -2.19
CA GLU A 36 -9.27 -20.06 -1.32
C GLU A 36 -8.71 -18.74 -0.77
N GLU A 37 -7.51 -18.81 -0.19
CA GLU A 37 -6.80 -17.64 0.36
C GLU A 37 -6.54 -16.55 -0.70
N VAL A 38 -6.12 -16.96 -1.92
CA VAL A 38 -5.92 -16.00 -3.02
C VAL A 38 -7.24 -15.36 -3.45
N THR A 39 -8.34 -16.12 -3.44
CA THR A 39 -9.66 -15.61 -3.80
C THR A 39 -10.15 -14.60 -2.77
N GLU A 40 -9.97 -14.88 -1.49
CA GLU A 40 -10.30 -13.95 -0.40
C GLU A 40 -9.46 -12.67 -0.49
N LEU A 41 -8.16 -12.80 -0.70
CA LEU A 41 -7.25 -11.67 -0.89
C LEU A 41 -7.67 -10.77 -2.07
N ARG A 42 -8.02 -11.38 -3.20
CA ARG A 42 -8.53 -10.65 -4.38
C ARG A 42 -9.83 -9.91 -4.10
N ASN A 43 -10.74 -10.52 -3.33
CA ASN A 43 -11.99 -9.89 -2.95
C ASN A 43 -11.74 -8.68 -2.04
N GLN A 44 -10.82 -8.79 -1.09
CA GLN A 44 -10.41 -7.68 -0.21
C GLN A 44 -9.78 -6.54 -1.01
N PHE A 45 -8.93 -6.83 -1.98
CA PHE A 45 -8.34 -5.83 -2.87
C PHE A 45 -9.41 -5.10 -3.69
N ARG A 46 -10.34 -5.83 -4.31
CA ARG A 46 -11.44 -5.24 -5.10
C ARG A 46 -12.34 -4.35 -4.25
N ALA A 47 -12.67 -4.76 -3.03
CA ALA A 47 -13.50 -3.98 -2.11
C ALA A 47 -12.85 -2.63 -1.74
N ASN A 48 -11.52 -2.54 -1.75
CA ASN A 48 -10.76 -1.34 -1.41
C ASN A 48 -10.23 -0.58 -2.64
N GLY A 49 -10.69 -0.91 -3.85
CA GLY A 49 -10.27 -0.23 -5.08
C GLY A 49 -8.79 -0.45 -5.45
N VAL A 50 -8.21 -1.55 -5.00
CA VAL A 50 -6.84 -1.96 -5.33
C VAL A 50 -6.86 -2.98 -6.45
N GLU A 51 -6.11 -2.74 -7.50
CA GLU A 51 -5.97 -3.69 -8.61
C GLU A 51 -4.84 -4.68 -8.32
N TYR A 52 -5.18 -5.97 -8.23
CA TYR A 52 -4.22 -7.03 -7.99
C TYR A 52 -4.00 -7.84 -9.26
N CYS A 53 -2.79 -7.79 -9.80
CA CYS A 53 -2.39 -8.47 -11.03
C CYS A 53 -1.13 -9.30 -10.83
N VAL A 54 -1.09 -10.44 -11.51
CA VAL A 54 0.13 -11.25 -11.65
C VAL A 54 0.71 -10.98 -13.01
N LEU A 55 1.89 -10.36 -13.06
CA LEU A 55 2.54 -9.91 -14.28
C LEU A 55 3.92 -10.58 -14.40
N LYS A 56 4.43 -10.65 -15.61
CA LYS A 56 5.76 -11.16 -15.87
C LYS A 56 6.81 -10.13 -15.44
N ASN A 57 7.71 -10.50 -14.53
CA ASN A 57 8.72 -9.60 -13.97
C ASN A 57 9.54 -8.85 -15.04
N THR A 58 9.88 -9.52 -16.15
CA THR A 58 10.65 -8.90 -17.25
C THR A 58 9.90 -7.78 -17.97
N LEU A 59 8.56 -7.82 -17.99
CA LEU A 59 7.74 -6.75 -18.61
C LEU A 59 7.60 -5.58 -17.64
N VAL A 60 7.42 -5.87 -16.35
CA VAL A 60 7.37 -4.84 -15.31
C VAL A 60 8.71 -4.11 -15.19
N ARG A 61 9.84 -4.86 -15.25
CA ARG A 61 11.18 -4.25 -15.26
C ARG A 61 11.32 -3.25 -16.40
N ARG A 62 10.95 -3.62 -17.63
CA ARG A 62 11.01 -2.70 -18.78
C ARG A 62 10.13 -1.47 -18.59
N ALA A 63 8.94 -1.63 -18.05
CA ALA A 63 8.06 -0.50 -17.77
C ALA A 63 8.64 0.45 -16.71
N LEU A 64 9.34 -0.08 -15.70
CA LEU A 64 10.05 0.71 -14.68
C LEU A 64 11.29 1.41 -15.26
N ASP A 65 12.05 0.72 -16.12
CA ASP A 65 13.20 1.29 -16.83
C ASP A 65 12.77 2.46 -17.73
N ASP A 66 11.65 2.30 -18.47
CA ASP A 66 11.07 3.35 -19.31
C ASP A 66 10.63 4.58 -18.49
N MET A 67 10.31 4.41 -17.21
CA MET A 67 9.98 5.49 -16.26
C MET A 67 11.19 6.02 -15.49
N GLY A 68 12.38 5.46 -15.68
CA GLY A 68 13.59 5.86 -14.97
C GLY A 68 13.66 5.42 -13.51
N ILE A 69 12.81 4.49 -13.08
CA ILE A 69 12.77 3.98 -11.71
C ILE A 69 13.72 2.78 -11.63
N THR A 70 14.86 2.96 -10.98
CA THR A 70 15.88 1.93 -10.75
C THR A 70 15.87 1.48 -9.29
N GLY A 71 16.34 0.24 -9.02
CA GLY A 71 16.47 -0.27 -7.65
C GLY A 71 15.56 -1.44 -7.30
N LEU A 72 14.57 -1.78 -8.15
CA LEU A 72 13.68 -2.94 -7.95
C LEU A 72 14.20 -4.23 -8.60
N ASP A 73 15.32 -4.17 -9.34
CA ASP A 73 15.82 -5.31 -10.12
C ASP A 73 16.09 -6.57 -9.29
N HIS A 74 16.65 -6.40 -8.10
CA HIS A 74 16.96 -7.52 -7.20
C HIS A 74 15.71 -8.12 -6.58
N THR A 75 14.65 -7.34 -6.43
CA THR A 75 13.40 -7.78 -5.81
C THR A 75 12.43 -8.43 -6.79
N LEU A 76 12.59 -8.17 -8.10
CA LEU A 76 11.77 -8.72 -9.18
C LEU A 76 12.22 -10.14 -9.60
N SER A 77 12.68 -10.97 -8.66
CA SER A 77 13.05 -12.37 -8.89
C SER A 77 11.97 -13.32 -8.35
N GLY A 78 11.72 -14.45 -9.04
CA GLY A 78 10.74 -15.47 -8.64
C GLY A 78 9.27 -15.05 -8.81
N PRO A 79 8.32 -15.79 -8.19
CA PRO A 79 6.90 -15.50 -8.31
C PRO A 79 6.59 -14.14 -7.67
N SER A 80 5.93 -13.27 -8.43
CA SER A 80 5.62 -11.92 -7.98
C SER A 80 4.21 -11.52 -8.43
N ALA A 81 3.47 -10.94 -7.51
CA ALA A 81 2.20 -10.30 -7.77
C ALA A 81 2.30 -8.81 -7.42
N TYR A 82 1.52 -8.01 -8.09
CA TYR A 82 1.56 -6.56 -8.03
C TYR A 82 0.19 -6.05 -7.60
N ALA A 83 0.15 -5.31 -6.49
CA ALA A 83 -1.04 -4.65 -6.00
C ALA A 83 -0.89 -3.14 -6.26
N PHE A 84 -1.74 -2.60 -7.13
CA PHE A 84 -1.75 -1.18 -7.51
C PHE A 84 -2.83 -0.43 -6.74
N GLY A 85 -2.44 0.52 -5.92
CA GLY A 85 -3.33 1.42 -5.19
C GLY A 85 -3.70 2.64 -6.04
N MET A 86 -4.91 2.63 -6.62
CA MET A 86 -5.37 3.73 -7.46
C MET A 86 -5.90 4.89 -6.61
N THR A 87 -6.68 4.60 -5.60
CA THR A 87 -7.37 5.59 -4.77
C THR A 87 -6.55 6.00 -3.55
N ASP A 88 -6.08 5.01 -2.79
CA ASP A 88 -5.35 5.20 -1.54
C ASP A 88 -3.97 4.55 -1.61
N ALA A 89 -2.93 5.29 -1.24
CA ALA A 89 -1.55 4.82 -1.25
C ALA A 89 -1.25 3.78 -0.15
N VAL A 90 -2.00 3.82 0.95
CA VAL A 90 -1.80 2.94 2.11
C VAL A 90 -2.54 1.61 1.97
N ALA A 91 -3.67 1.61 1.26
CA ALA A 91 -4.57 0.46 1.16
C ALA A 91 -3.87 -0.84 0.72
N PRO A 92 -3.01 -0.88 -0.32
CA PRO A 92 -2.37 -2.12 -0.73
C PRO A 92 -1.48 -2.73 0.35
N ALA A 93 -0.68 -1.90 1.03
CA ALA A 93 0.20 -2.35 2.09
C ALA A 93 -0.59 -2.90 3.28
N LYS A 94 -1.63 -2.18 3.70
CA LYS A 94 -2.48 -2.58 4.83
C LYS A 94 -3.16 -3.92 4.59
N ILE A 95 -3.81 -4.10 3.43
CA ILE A 95 -4.51 -5.34 3.10
C ILE A 95 -3.56 -6.53 3.11
N VAL A 96 -2.36 -6.38 2.55
CA VAL A 96 -1.34 -7.44 2.52
C VAL A 96 -0.92 -7.83 3.93
N TYR A 97 -0.59 -6.87 4.79
CA TYR A 97 -0.16 -7.16 6.17
C TYR A 97 -1.30 -7.66 7.05
N ASP A 98 -2.52 -7.14 6.91
CA ASP A 98 -3.70 -7.65 7.61
C ASP A 98 -3.98 -9.10 7.22
N PHE A 99 -3.80 -9.44 5.94
CA PHE A 99 -3.94 -10.81 5.47
C PHE A 99 -2.84 -11.74 6.02
N ILE A 100 -1.58 -11.29 6.02
CA ILE A 100 -0.46 -12.02 6.62
C ILE A 100 -0.73 -12.30 8.10
N ASN A 101 -1.22 -11.32 8.85
CA ASN A 101 -1.52 -11.44 10.26
C ASN A 101 -2.71 -12.38 10.54
N LYS A 102 -3.77 -12.32 9.74
CA LYS A 102 -4.96 -13.17 9.87
C LYS A 102 -4.66 -14.65 9.60
N THR A 103 -3.90 -14.91 8.56
CA THR A 103 -3.66 -16.28 8.06
C THR A 103 -2.52 -16.97 8.83
N LYS A 104 -1.87 -16.31 9.81
CA LYS A 104 -0.63 -16.79 10.49
C LYS A 104 0.35 -17.38 9.47
N ASN A 105 0.57 -16.62 8.42
CA ASN A 105 1.14 -17.09 7.17
C ASN A 105 2.64 -17.33 7.36
N ASP A 106 3.05 -18.58 7.56
CA ASP A 106 4.43 -19.03 7.78
C ASP A 106 5.35 -18.76 6.56
N GLY A 107 5.43 -17.49 6.12
CA GLY A 107 6.28 -17.06 5.01
C GLY A 107 5.72 -17.34 3.60
N ARG A 108 4.45 -17.77 3.46
CA ARG A 108 3.83 -18.05 2.15
C ARG A 108 3.54 -16.79 1.35
N LEU A 109 3.14 -15.71 2.02
CA LEU A 109 2.96 -14.39 1.45
C LEU A 109 4.01 -13.45 2.04
N THR A 110 4.91 -12.93 1.23
CA THR A 110 5.96 -12.02 1.70
C THR A 110 5.98 -10.77 0.83
N VAL A 111 6.10 -9.62 1.48
CA VAL A 111 6.33 -8.35 0.78
C VAL A 111 7.79 -8.29 0.35
N LYS A 112 8.04 -7.99 -0.91
CA LYS A 112 9.39 -7.85 -1.47
C LYS A 112 9.86 -6.40 -1.49
N ALA A 113 9.00 -5.51 -1.97
CA ALA A 113 9.27 -4.09 -2.08
C ALA A 113 7.95 -3.34 -2.29
N GLY A 114 8.01 -2.02 -2.16
CA GLY A 114 6.95 -1.10 -2.54
C GLY A 114 7.46 -0.02 -3.48
N LEU A 115 6.54 0.65 -4.14
CA LEU A 115 6.78 1.87 -4.90
C LEU A 115 5.70 2.88 -4.50
N MET A 116 6.06 4.10 -4.18
CA MET A 116 5.14 5.18 -3.87
C MET A 116 5.69 6.48 -4.45
N ASP A 117 4.87 7.15 -5.26
CA ASP A 117 5.22 8.42 -5.91
C ASP A 117 6.58 8.39 -6.66
N GLY A 118 6.96 7.22 -7.20
CA GLY A 118 8.22 7.02 -7.93
C GLY A 118 9.43 6.63 -7.06
N GLU A 119 9.27 6.59 -5.74
CA GLU A 119 10.32 6.15 -4.81
C GLU A 119 10.15 4.67 -4.44
N VAL A 120 11.27 3.95 -4.42
CA VAL A 120 11.30 2.54 -4.02
C VAL A 120 11.32 2.45 -2.50
N LEU A 121 10.36 1.72 -1.96
CA LEU A 121 10.23 1.47 -0.52
C LEU A 121 10.80 0.10 -0.15
N SER A 122 11.57 0.05 0.92
CA SER A 122 12.03 -1.19 1.54
C SER A 122 10.87 -1.93 2.22
N VAL A 123 11.08 -3.21 2.53
CA VAL A 123 10.08 -4.03 3.24
C VAL A 123 9.68 -3.41 4.59
N GLU A 124 10.65 -2.83 5.30
CA GLU A 124 10.42 -2.17 6.59
C GLU A 124 9.55 -0.92 6.45
N GLN A 125 9.80 -0.12 5.42
CA GLN A 125 9.00 1.07 5.12
C GLN A 125 7.56 0.69 4.70
N VAL A 126 7.38 -0.37 3.90
CA VAL A 126 6.04 -0.87 3.53
C VAL A 126 5.30 -1.38 4.76
N LYS A 127 6.00 -2.01 5.72
CA LYS A 127 5.43 -2.41 7.00
C LYS A 127 4.97 -1.19 7.81
N ALA A 128 5.83 -0.20 7.98
CA ALA A 128 5.47 1.05 8.67
C ALA A 128 4.27 1.73 8.00
N LEU A 129 4.21 1.70 6.64
CA LEU A 129 3.07 2.22 5.88
C LEU A 129 1.78 1.47 6.20
N SER A 130 1.83 0.15 6.40
CA SER A 130 0.65 -0.66 6.73
C SER A 130 0.06 -0.35 8.11
N GLU A 131 0.87 0.15 9.03
CA GLU A 131 0.45 0.54 10.39
C GLU A 131 -0.26 1.91 10.42
N LEU A 132 -0.16 2.67 9.32
CA LEU A 132 -0.81 3.97 9.22
C LEU A 132 -2.33 3.83 9.07
N PRO A 133 -3.10 4.67 9.75
CA PRO A 133 -4.54 4.75 9.53
C PRO A 133 -4.85 5.35 8.14
N PRO A 134 -6.08 5.17 7.63
CA PRO A 134 -6.52 5.76 6.38
C PRO A 134 -6.27 7.27 6.32
N ARG A 135 -6.11 7.81 5.11
CA ARG A 135 -5.79 9.22 4.86
C ARG A 135 -6.71 10.19 5.59
N GLU A 136 -8.01 9.89 5.63
CA GLU A 136 -9.01 10.73 6.31
C GLU A 136 -8.75 10.85 7.81
N VAL A 137 -8.37 9.74 8.46
CA VAL A 137 -8.03 9.71 9.88
C VAL A 137 -6.72 10.47 10.15
N LEU A 138 -5.74 10.38 9.25
CA LEU A 138 -4.50 11.17 9.36
C LEU A 138 -4.79 12.67 9.26
N LEU A 139 -5.61 13.09 8.31
CA LEU A 139 -6.04 14.48 8.18
C LEU A 139 -6.80 14.96 9.41
N ALA A 140 -7.74 14.16 9.91
CA ALA A 140 -8.47 14.47 11.14
C ALA A 140 -7.52 14.63 12.35
N ARG A 141 -6.48 13.77 12.44
CA ARG A 141 -5.47 13.87 13.51
C ARG A 141 -4.64 15.15 13.40
N VAL A 142 -4.26 15.56 12.19
CA VAL A 142 -3.52 16.81 11.97
C VAL A 142 -4.38 18.01 12.37
N VAL A 143 -5.64 18.08 11.92
CA VAL A 143 -6.57 19.15 12.30
C VAL A 143 -6.80 19.16 13.81
N GLY A 144 -7.01 17.99 14.41
CA GLY A 144 -7.15 17.86 15.87
C GLY A 144 -5.93 18.35 16.64
N SER A 145 -4.71 18.07 16.14
CA SER A 145 -3.48 18.54 16.76
C SER A 145 -3.32 20.05 16.71
N LEU A 146 -3.78 20.70 15.64
CA LEU A 146 -3.79 22.17 15.52
C LEU A 146 -4.79 22.83 16.51
N GLN A 147 -5.90 22.16 16.79
CA GLN A 147 -6.91 22.63 17.74
C GLN A 147 -6.57 22.28 19.19
N ALA A 148 -5.67 21.34 19.43
CA ALA A 148 -5.33 20.83 20.75
C ALA A 148 -4.91 21.90 21.77
N PRO A 149 -4.11 22.93 21.43
CA PRO A 149 -3.75 24.00 22.39
C PRO A 149 -4.96 24.75 22.91
N VAL A 150 -5.92 25.08 22.04
CA VAL A 150 -7.14 25.81 22.39
C VAL A 150 -8.07 24.91 23.24
N ALA A 151 -8.25 23.66 22.82
CA ALA A 151 -9.05 22.68 23.56
C ALA A 151 -8.47 22.44 24.98
N LYS A 152 -7.15 22.30 25.11
CA LYS A 152 -6.50 22.16 26.43
C LYS A 152 -6.73 23.34 27.30
N LEU A 153 -6.73 24.57 26.80
CA LEU A 153 -7.04 25.77 27.57
C LEU A 153 -8.49 25.75 28.12
N VAL A 154 -9.43 25.36 27.24
CA VAL A 154 -10.85 25.25 27.66
C VAL A 154 -11.00 24.19 28.77
N TYR A 155 -10.43 22.99 28.57
CA TYR A 155 -10.47 21.94 29.61
C TYR A 155 -9.82 22.40 30.93
N PHE A 156 -8.72 23.15 30.86
CA PHE A 156 -8.07 23.70 32.05
C PHE A 156 -8.98 24.68 32.78
N LEU A 157 -9.63 25.58 32.04
CA LEU A 157 -10.59 26.54 32.63
C LEU A 157 -11.81 25.84 33.24
N GLU A 158 -12.33 24.83 32.58
CA GLU A 158 -13.42 24.00 33.12
C GLU A 158 -13.00 23.26 34.39
N ALA A 159 -11.79 22.69 34.41
CA ALA A 159 -11.25 22.02 35.59
C ALA A 159 -11.07 23.00 36.78
N LEU A 160 -10.60 24.23 36.53
CA LEU A 160 -10.51 25.27 37.55
C LEU A 160 -11.90 25.65 38.07
N ARG A 161 -12.89 25.81 37.18
CA ARG A 161 -14.27 26.11 37.57
C ARG A 161 -14.85 25.03 38.47
N LYS A 162 -14.69 23.74 38.10
CA LYS A 162 -15.16 22.61 38.92
C LYS A 162 -14.49 22.58 40.28
N LYS A 163 -13.19 22.81 40.33
CA LYS A 163 -12.44 22.87 41.60
C LYS A 163 -12.88 24.03 42.52
N GLN A 164 -13.24 25.19 41.94
CA GLN A 164 -13.77 26.33 42.69
C GLN A 164 -15.23 26.10 43.13
N ALA A 165 -16.01 25.34 42.34
CA ALA A 165 -17.39 25.00 42.69
C ALA A 165 -17.50 23.87 43.74
N GLY A 166 -16.39 23.23 44.14
CA GLY A 166 -16.41 22.13 45.14
C GLY A 166 -16.98 20.82 44.59
N GLU A 167 -17.13 20.71 43.29
CA GLU A 167 -17.50 19.46 42.60
C GLU A 167 -16.22 18.68 42.27
N GLU A 168 -15.89 17.64 43.07
CA GLU A 168 -14.89 16.62 42.72
C GLU A 168 -15.39 15.68 41.65
#